data_57d24579475e570fd60491fd8235ef79
#
_entry.id   57d24579475e570fd60491fd8235ef79
#
_cell.length_a   1.000
_cell.length_b   1.000
_cell.length_c   1.000
_cell.angle_alpha   90.00
_cell.angle_beta   90.00
_cell.angle_gamma   90.00
#
_symmetry.space_group_name_H-M   'P 1'
#
loop_
_entity.id
_entity.type
_entity.pdbx_description
1 polymer ?
#
loop_
_entity_poly.entity_id
_entity_poly.type
_entity_poly.pdbx_seq_one_letter_code
_entity_poly.pdbx_strand_id
1 'polypeptide(L)'
;MLRTDSEDELLFIVIHQQHELWFKLAIHELDCAIKSLMKEDAHEGDCIIAFKRLSRVSAIQHILIASWDVLATLTPDEFFLFRETVGKDGASGFQSVQYRVLEFKLGLKYRSVEFELPGGQTRSVDLFENIESEEERGALRAALESPGIYDAVVAFMARHLPMFGIGDLRSRDFSRKHQKNAAVFRAWGHVYRNRLSAPELYQLGEKLIDLEDAFRKWRFAHLATVSRVIGSNVGTGGSSGLRYLKRVANQSFEDPMYPELWDVRSEMFSRPREFDLAAAGYPIPDHESS
;
A
#
# COMPACT_ATOMS: atom_id res chain seq x y z
N MET A 1 11.56 -27.85 0.45
CA MET A 1 11.66 -29.18 1.08
C MET A 1 10.95 -29.06 2.42
N LEU A 2 10.03 -29.97 2.74
CA LEU A 2 9.37 -30.01 4.04
C LEU A 2 10.42 -30.20 5.13
N ARG A 3 10.20 -29.59 6.29
CA ARG A 3 11.11 -29.60 7.45
C ARG A 3 10.58 -30.44 8.59
N THR A 4 9.29 -30.77 8.53
CA THR A 4 8.58 -31.61 9.48
C THR A 4 7.81 -32.70 8.77
N ASP A 5 7.26 -33.65 9.52
CA ASP A 5 6.39 -34.73 9.00
C ASP A 5 4.91 -34.27 8.92
N SER A 6 4.60 -32.99 9.13
CA SER A 6 3.25 -32.46 9.02
C SER A 6 2.84 -32.33 7.56
N GLU A 7 1.72 -32.94 7.19
CA GLU A 7 1.17 -32.86 5.82
C GLU A 7 0.78 -31.43 5.43
N ASP A 8 0.38 -30.59 6.41
CA ASP A 8 -0.11 -29.23 6.21
C ASP A 8 1.00 -28.18 6.13
N GLU A 9 2.26 -28.54 6.43
CA GLU A 9 3.40 -27.64 6.21
C GLU A 9 3.50 -27.22 4.73
N LEU A 10 3.18 -28.10 3.79
CA LEU A 10 3.19 -27.80 2.35
C LEU A 10 2.17 -26.72 2.00
N LEU A 11 0.96 -26.76 2.56
CA LEU A 11 -0.06 -25.73 2.38
C LEU A 11 0.49 -24.34 2.78
N PHE A 12 1.08 -24.26 3.97
CA PHE A 12 1.65 -23.03 4.50
C PHE A 12 2.76 -22.49 3.59
N ILE A 13 3.69 -23.32 3.15
CA ILE A 13 4.80 -22.96 2.25
C ILE A 13 4.26 -22.46 0.91
N VAL A 14 3.35 -23.21 0.28
CA VAL A 14 2.83 -22.87 -1.06
C VAL A 14 2.10 -21.52 -1.06
N ILE A 15 1.27 -21.25 -0.05
CA ILE A 15 0.55 -19.97 0.05
C ILE A 15 1.55 -18.79 0.17
N HIS A 16 2.60 -18.91 0.98
CA HIS A 16 3.59 -17.83 1.12
C HIS A 16 4.44 -17.66 -0.14
N GLN A 17 4.86 -18.76 -0.79
CA GLN A 17 5.57 -18.69 -2.08
C GLN A 17 4.70 -18.07 -3.19
N GLN A 18 3.41 -18.40 -3.23
CA GLN A 18 2.46 -17.80 -4.14
C GLN A 18 2.37 -16.29 -3.93
N HIS A 19 2.29 -15.81 -2.68
CA HIS A 19 2.28 -14.39 -2.36
C HIS A 19 3.55 -13.69 -2.88
N GLU A 20 4.73 -14.27 -2.63
CA GLU A 20 6.00 -13.71 -3.08
C GLU A 20 6.09 -13.59 -4.61
N LEU A 21 5.61 -14.59 -5.34
CA LEU A 21 5.58 -14.55 -6.82
C LEU A 21 4.63 -13.46 -7.34
N TRP A 22 3.45 -13.29 -6.71
CA TRP A 22 2.52 -12.24 -7.07
C TRP A 22 3.00 -10.85 -6.66
N PHE A 23 3.67 -10.70 -5.53
CA PHE A 23 4.31 -9.44 -5.13
C PHE A 23 5.35 -9.02 -6.16
N LYS A 24 6.19 -9.94 -6.61
CA LYS A 24 7.19 -9.69 -7.65
C LYS A 24 6.56 -9.14 -8.93
N LEU A 25 5.49 -9.77 -9.41
CA LEU A 25 4.78 -9.30 -10.61
C LEU A 25 4.09 -7.95 -10.37
N ALA A 26 3.42 -7.76 -9.24
CA ALA A 26 2.76 -6.50 -8.90
C ALA A 26 3.75 -5.34 -8.81
N ILE A 27 4.93 -5.53 -8.22
CA ILE A 27 6.03 -4.55 -8.17
C ILE A 27 6.47 -4.18 -9.59
N HIS A 28 6.70 -5.16 -10.45
CA HIS A 28 7.06 -4.94 -11.85
C HIS A 28 6.01 -4.11 -12.61
N GLU A 29 4.73 -4.41 -12.43
CA GLU A 29 3.64 -3.68 -13.08
C GLU A 29 3.53 -2.24 -12.54
N LEU A 30 3.73 -2.03 -11.24
CA LEU A 30 3.78 -0.70 -10.63
C LEU A 30 4.96 0.10 -11.17
N ASP A 31 6.15 -0.48 -11.26
CA ASP A 31 7.33 0.19 -11.81
C ASP A 31 7.13 0.60 -13.27
N CYS A 32 6.51 -0.25 -14.09
CA CYS A 32 6.15 0.08 -15.46
C CYS A 32 5.15 1.24 -15.53
N ALA A 33 4.14 1.27 -14.66
CA ALA A 33 3.15 2.34 -14.60
C ALA A 33 3.79 3.66 -14.14
N ILE A 34 4.59 3.63 -13.06
CA ILE A 34 5.33 4.79 -12.54
C ILE A 34 6.24 5.37 -13.63
N LYS A 35 7.05 4.52 -14.27
CA LYS A 35 7.96 4.93 -15.34
C LYS A 35 7.21 5.60 -16.50
N SER A 36 6.05 5.07 -16.90
CA SER A 36 5.24 5.63 -17.97
C SER A 36 4.74 7.05 -17.62
N LEU A 37 4.18 7.22 -16.40
CA LEU A 37 3.63 8.50 -15.95
C LEU A 37 4.69 9.55 -15.61
N MET A 38 5.91 9.14 -15.25
CA MET A 38 7.01 10.05 -14.87
C MET A 38 7.82 10.60 -16.05
N LYS A 39 7.58 10.14 -17.28
CA LYS A 39 8.21 10.73 -18.48
C LYS A 39 7.93 12.23 -18.56
N GLU A 40 8.89 13.00 -19.03
CA GLU A 40 8.71 14.45 -19.21
C GLU A 40 7.63 14.79 -20.24
N ASP A 41 7.57 14.03 -21.31
CA ASP A 41 6.62 14.12 -22.41
C ASP A 41 5.42 13.16 -22.26
N ALA A 42 5.15 12.68 -21.04
CA ALA A 42 4.03 11.77 -20.79
C ALA A 42 2.70 12.39 -21.29
N HIS A 43 1.93 11.61 -22.02
CA HIS A 43 0.68 12.02 -22.65
C HIS A 43 -0.44 11.00 -22.37
N GLU A 44 -1.61 11.17 -22.96
CA GLU A 44 -2.78 10.27 -22.78
C GLU A 44 -2.46 8.80 -23.03
N GLY A 45 -1.64 8.48 -24.03
CA GLY A 45 -1.21 7.12 -24.32
C GLY A 45 -0.44 6.46 -23.16
N ASP A 46 0.40 7.24 -22.45
CA ASP A 46 1.12 6.76 -21.27
C ASP A 46 0.17 6.52 -20.09
N CYS A 47 -0.89 7.32 -19.97
CA CYS A 47 -1.97 7.13 -19.02
C CYS A 47 -2.72 5.81 -19.27
N ILE A 48 -3.05 5.50 -20.52
CA ILE A 48 -3.69 4.23 -20.93
C ILE A 48 -2.80 3.04 -20.58
N ILE A 49 -1.48 3.16 -20.83
CA ILE A 49 -0.51 2.11 -20.45
C ILE A 49 -0.49 1.92 -18.94
N ALA A 50 -0.40 3.01 -18.17
CA ALA A 50 -0.42 2.95 -16.72
C ALA A 50 -1.72 2.31 -16.19
N PHE A 51 -2.88 2.72 -16.69
CA PHE A 51 -4.17 2.14 -16.32
C PHE A 51 -4.23 0.62 -16.54
N LYS A 52 -3.74 0.15 -17.70
CA LYS A 52 -3.66 -1.30 -18.01
C LYS A 52 -2.79 -2.03 -16.98
N ARG A 53 -1.62 -1.46 -16.61
CA ARG A 53 -0.71 -2.05 -15.64
C ARG A 53 -1.35 -2.10 -14.24
N LEU A 54 -1.96 -1.01 -13.81
CA LEU A 54 -2.66 -0.94 -12.52
C LEU A 54 -3.86 -1.88 -12.46
N SER A 55 -4.58 -2.07 -13.57
CA SER A 55 -5.68 -3.06 -13.65
C SER A 55 -5.17 -4.48 -13.44
N ARG A 56 -3.95 -4.80 -13.88
CA ARG A 56 -3.31 -6.09 -13.60
C ARG A 56 -2.92 -6.22 -12.13
N VAL A 57 -2.39 -5.16 -11.53
CA VAL A 57 -2.11 -5.14 -10.06
C VAL A 57 -3.39 -5.40 -9.26
N SER A 58 -4.50 -4.74 -9.64
CA SER A 58 -5.81 -4.97 -9.02
C SER A 58 -6.27 -6.44 -9.14
N ALA A 59 -6.11 -7.05 -10.32
CA ALA A 59 -6.42 -8.48 -10.52
C ALA A 59 -5.55 -9.40 -9.63
N ILE A 60 -4.25 -9.09 -9.50
CA ILE A 60 -3.33 -9.81 -8.61
C ILE A 60 -3.80 -9.69 -7.15
N GLN A 61 -4.19 -8.50 -6.71
CA GLN A 61 -4.68 -8.29 -5.34
C GLN A 61 -5.91 -9.15 -5.03
N HIS A 62 -6.83 -9.35 -5.98
CA HIS A 62 -7.97 -10.23 -5.79
C HIS A 62 -7.57 -11.70 -5.60
N ILE A 63 -6.55 -12.17 -6.34
CA ILE A 63 -6.00 -13.52 -6.17
C ILE A 63 -5.37 -13.66 -4.77
N LEU A 64 -4.59 -12.65 -4.34
CA LEU A 64 -3.96 -12.62 -3.01
C LEU A 64 -5.00 -12.62 -1.88
N ILE A 65 -6.12 -11.91 -2.04
CA ILE A 65 -7.21 -11.91 -1.06
C ILE A 65 -7.86 -13.31 -1.00
N ALA A 66 -8.19 -13.90 -2.14
CA ALA A 66 -8.83 -15.22 -2.21
C ALA A 66 -7.93 -16.35 -1.66
N SER A 67 -6.61 -16.21 -1.76
CA SER A 67 -5.68 -17.23 -1.24
C SER A 67 -5.71 -17.39 0.28
N TRP A 68 -6.16 -16.37 1.02
CA TRP A 68 -6.36 -16.46 2.46
C TRP A 68 -7.44 -17.47 2.84
N ASP A 69 -8.46 -17.67 2.01
CA ASP A 69 -9.51 -18.68 2.26
C ASP A 69 -8.93 -20.09 2.24
N VAL A 70 -7.92 -20.33 1.39
CA VAL A 70 -7.20 -21.63 1.36
C VAL A 70 -6.39 -21.81 2.64
N LEU A 71 -5.62 -20.81 3.07
CA LEU A 71 -4.84 -20.88 4.31
C LEU A 71 -5.75 -20.97 5.55
N ALA A 72 -6.94 -20.39 5.52
CA ALA A 72 -7.91 -20.44 6.62
C ALA A 72 -8.51 -21.84 6.85
N THR A 73 -8.25 -22.82 5.98
CA THR A 73 -8.59 -24.22 6.22
C THR A 73 -7.69 -24.90 7.24
N LEU A 74 -6.49 -24.34 7.49
CA LEU A 74 -5.54 -24.82 8.48
C LEU A 74 -6.10 -24.68 9.90
N THR A 75 -6.07 -25.77 10.68
CA THR A 75 -6.53 -25.77 12.08
C THR A 75 -5.40 -25.39 13.05
N PRO A 76 -5.73 -24.94 14.29
CA PRO A 76 -4.71 -24.56 15.27
C PRO A 76 -3.75 -25.69 15.66
N ASP A 77 -4.22 -26.90 15.74
CA ASP A 77 -3.44 -28.10 16.10
C ASP A 77 -2.50 -28.51 14.95
N GLU A 78 -2.96 -28.48 13.71
CA GLU A 78 -2.13 -28.70 12.52
C GLU A 78 -1.00 -27.67 12.44
N PHE A 79 -1.31 -26.38 12.60
CA PHE A 79 -0.31 -25.32 12.59
C PHE A 79 0.70 -25.46 13.74
N PHE A 80 0.25 -25.93 14.91
CA PHE A 80 1.11 -26.12 16.08
C PHE A 80 2.25 -27.11 15.80
N LEU A 81 1.99 -28.15 14.98
CA LEU A 81 2.97 -29.22 14.68
C LEU A 81 4.25 -28.72 14.00
N PHE A 82 4.15 -27.68 13.16
CA PHE A 82 5.30 -27.17 12.42
C PHE A 82 5.67 -25.72 12.75
N ARG A 83 4.84 -25.03 13.56
CA ARG A 83 5.01 -23.62 13.91
C ARG A 83 6.40 -23.28 14.46
N GLU A 84 6.94 -24.09 15.37
CA GLU A 84 8.25 -23.82 15.99
C GLU A 84 9.39 -23.93 14.97
N THR A 85 9.31 -24.91 14.08
CA THR A 85 10.31 -25.11 13.02
C THR A 85 10.30 -23.97 12.03
N VAL A 86 9.12 -23.58 11.56
CA VAL A 86 8.92 -22.45 10.63
C VAL A 86 9.33 -21.13 11.28
N GLY A 87 9.02 -20.93 12.57
CA GLY A 87 9.34 -19.69 13.30
C GLY A 87 10.83 -19.51 13.60
N LYS A 88 11.57 -20.61 13.92
CA LYS A 88 13.02 -20.58 14.24
C LYS A 88 13.87 -20.14 13.07
N ASP A 89 13.47 -20.48 11.86
CA ASP A 89 14.21 -20.13 10.63
C ASP A 89 13.74 -18.81 10.00
N GLY A 90 13.05 -17.99 10.78
CA GLY A 90 12.69 -16.64 10.39
C GLY A 90 11.55 -16.52 9.38
N ALA A 91 10.72 -17.55 9.20
CA ALA A 91 9.54 -17.48 8.34
C ALA A 91 8.42 -16.62 8.97
N SER A 92 8.71 -15.34 9.12
CA SER A 92 7.74 -14.31 9.50
C SER A 92 7.46 -13.44 8.28
N GLY A 93 6.17 -13.19 7.99
CA GLY A 93 5.77 -12.25 6.94
C GLY A 93 6.34 -10.83 7.14
N PHE A 94 6.88 -10.53 8.34
CA PHE A 94 7.63 -9.31 8.63
C PHE A 94 8.94 -9.20 7.82
N GLN A 95 9.52 -10.33 7.42
CA GLN A 95 10.80 -10.41 6.69
C GLN A 95 10.64 -10.36 5.17
N SER A 96 9.41 -10.35 4.64
CA SER A 96 9.21 -10.21 3.19
C SER A 96 9.63 -8.83 2.72
N VAL A 97 10.80 -8.75 2.11
CA VAL A 97 11.31 -7.53 1.48
C VAL A 97 10.42 -7.11 0.32
N GLN A 98 9.92 -8.07 -0.48
CA GLN A 98 9.02 -7.78 -1.59
C GLN A 98 7.70 -7.16 -1.11
N TYR A 99 7.13 -7.61 0.01
CA TYR A 99 5.94 -6.98 0.58
C TYR A 99 6.20 -5.51 0.95
N ARG A 100 7.36 -5.20 1.57
CA ARG A 100 7.72 -3.81 1.91
C ARG A 100 7.96 -2.96 0.66
N VAL A 101 8.62 -3.51 -0.36
CA VAL A 101 8.78 -2.83 -1.65
C VAL A 101 7.42 -2.54 -2.28
N LEU A 102 6.48 -3.48 -2.24
CA LEU A 102 5.11 -3.29 -2.73
C LEU A 102 4.40 -2.15 -1.99
N GLU A 103 4.47 -2.12 -0.64
CA GLU A 103 3.92 -1.04 0.18
C GLU A 103 4.49 0.33 -0.23
N PHE A 104 5.82 0.42 -0.42
CA PHE A 104 6.47 1.66 -0.83
C PHE A 104 6.07 2.11 -2.23
N LYS A 105 5.93 1.18 -3.18
CA LYS A 105 5.48 1.47 -4.55
C LYS A 105 4.00 1.89 -4.60
N LEU A 106 3.18 1.38 -3.70
CA LEU A 106 1.79 1.82 -3.55
C LEU A 106 1.67 3.21 -2.88
N GLY A 107 2.71 3.67 -2.17
CA GLY A 107 2.74 5.01 -1.54
C GLY A 107 2.88 5.00 -0.02
N LEU A 108 2.93 3.84 0.63
CA LEU A 108 3.17 3.72 2.07
C LEU A 108 4.65 3.82 2.37
N LYS A 109 5.14 5.04 2.67
CA LYS A 109 6.56 5.30 2.94
C LYS A 109 6.81 5.41 4.45
N TYR A 110 7.62 4.49 4.99
CA TYR A 110 8.03 4.48 6.40
C TYR A 110 9.32 3.67 6.57
N ARG A 111 10.13 4.05 7.52
CA ARG A 111 11.42 3.40 7.81
C ARG A 111 11.32 2.40 8.95
N SER A 112 10.45 2.65 9.90
CA SER A 112 10.29 1.80 11.08
C SER A 112 8.84 1.40 11.29
N VAL A 113 8.65 0.28 11.94
CA VAL A 113 7.34 -0.24 12.36
C VAL A 113 7.31 -0.33 13.87
N GLU A 114 6.21 0.07 14.45
CA GLU A 114 6.01 -0.01 15.89
C GLU A 114 5.30 -1.31 16.28
N PHE A 115 5.77 -1.95 17.33
CA PHE A 115 5.16 -3.12 17.95
C PHE A 115 4.75 -2.81 19.38
N GLU A 116 3.56 -3.22 19.75
CA GLU A 116 3.11 -3.18 21.13
C GLU A 116 3.58 -4.48 21.83
N LEU A 117 4.38 -4.30 22.88
CA LEU A 117 4.87 -5.39 23.72
C LEU A 117 3.87 -5.71 24.83
N PRO A 118 3.97 -6.92 25.46
CA PRO A 118 3.24 -7.22 26.69
C PRO A 118 3.53 -6.14 27.74
N GLY A 119 2.47 -5.57 28.34
CA GLY A 119 2.61 -4.46 29.31
C GLY A 119 2.40 -3.06 28.70
N GLY A 120 2.02 -2.95 27.41
CA GLY A 120 1.65 -1.67 26.78
C GLY A 120 2.84 -0.81 26.32
N GLN A 121 4.06 -1.31 26.40
CA GLN A 121 5.24 -0.64 25.85
C GLN A 121 5.28 -0.78 24.33
N THR A 122 5.69 0.27 23.64
CA THR A 122 5.88 0.27 22.18
C THR A 122 7.37 0.15 21.86
N ARG A 123 7.70 -0.80 20.96
CA ARG A 123 9.04 -0.94 20.40
C ARG A 123 8.99 -0.55 18.92
N SER A 124 9.85 0.38 18.51
CA SER A 124 10.09 0.69 17.10
C SER A 124 11.20 -0.22 16.55
N VAL A 125 10.98 -0.83 15.39
CA VAL A 125 11.94 -1.67 14.70
C VAL A 125 12.20 -1.09 13.32
N ASP A 126 13.47 -0.81 13.01
CA ASP A 126 13.88 -0.36 11.67
C ASP A 126 13.74 -1.54 10.69
N LEU A 127 13.15 -1.28 9.53
CA LEU A 127 12.91 -2.31 8.51
C LEU A 127 14.21 -2.88 7.93
N PHE A 128 15.31 -2.16 8.03
CA PHE A 128 16.62 -2.54 7.48
C PHE A 128 17.46 -3.36 8.45
N GLU A 129 17.11 -3.39 9.75
CA GLU A 129 17.95 -4.07 10.78
C GLU A 129 18.08 -5.56 10.56
N ASN A 130 17.02 -6.22 10.05
CA ASN A 130 16.95 -7.69 9.96
C ASN A 130 17.10 -8.21 8.52
N ILE A 131 17.54 -7.38 7.58
CA ILE A 131 17.78 -7.81 6.20
C ILE A 131 19.28 -8.18 6.08
N GLU A 132 19.57 -9.47 5.89
CA GLU A 132 20.95 -9.97 5.79
C GLU A 132 21.56 -9.68 4.41
N SER A 133 20.76 -9.82 3.34
CA SER A 133 21.20 -9.60 1.97
C SER A 133 21.37 -8.11 1.65
N GLU A 134 22.59 -7.72 1.23
CA GLU A 134 22.87 -6.36 0.76
C GLU A 134 22.06 -6.01 -0.50
N GLU A 135 21.80 -6.99 -1.37
CA GLU A 135 20.97 -6.80 -2.57
C GLU A 135 19.51 -6.43 -2.17
N GLU A 136 18.93 -7.19 -1.24
CA GLU A 136 17.58 -6.93 -0.73
C GLU A 136 17.52 -5.60 0.03
N ARG A 137 18.52 -5.28 0.83
CA ARG A 137 18.64 -4.01 1.54
C ARG A 137 18.73 -2.83 0.55
N GLY A 138 19.51 -2.99 -0.52
CA GLY A 138 19.62 -2.02 -1.61
C GLY A 138 18.31 -1.84 -2.36
N ALA A 139 17.61 -2.93 -2.69
CA ALA A 139 16.30 -2.89 -3.35
C ALA A 139 15.23 -2.19 -2.49
N LEU A 140 15.21 -2.48 -1.20
CA LEU A 140 14.28 -1.82 -0.26
C LEU A 140 14.56 -0.32 -0.14
N ARG A 141 15.84 0.08 -0.05
CA ARG A 141 16.26 1.48 -0.01
C ARG A 141 15.87 2.22 -1.28
N ALA A 142 16.18 1.64 -2.44
CA ALA A 142 15.80 2.20 -3.73
C ALA A 142 14.28 2.39 -3.86
N ALA A 143 13.48 1.44 -3.38
CA ALA A 143 12.04 1.55 -3.38
C ALA A 143 11.52 2.64 -2.42
N LEU A 144 12.16 2.80 -1.24
CA LEU A 144 11.82 3.85 -0.29
C LEU A 144 12.08 5.24 -0.86
N GLU A 145 13.24 5.43 -1.52
CA GLU A 145 13.73 6.71 -2.04
C GLU A 145 13.18 7.06 -3.43
N SER A 146 12.51 6.13 -4.13
CA SER A 146 11.89 6.38 -5.44
C SER A 146 10.42 6.78 -5.32
N PRO A 147 9.81 7.41 -6.36
CA PRO A 147 8.39 7.73 -6.36
C PRO A 147 7.53 6.48 -6.23
N GLY A 148 6.41 6.60 -5.50
CA GLY A 148 5.31 5.65 -5.53
C GLY A 148 4.33 5.96 -6.66
N ILE A 149 3.33 5.09 -6.83
CA ILE A 149 2.35 5.28 -7.92
C ILE A 149 1.55 6.58 -7.75
N TYR A 150 1.23 6.99 -6.53
CA TYR A 150 0.51 8.24 -6.29
C TYR A 150 1.35 9.46 -6.67
N ASP A 151 2.64 9.45 -6.32
CA ASP A 151 3.57 10.52 -6.73
C ASP A 151 3.62 10.65 -8.26
N ALA A 152 3.64 9.53 -8.98
CA ALA A 152 3.67 9.52 -10.44
C ALA A 152 2.37 10.06 -11.06
N VAL A 153 1.22 9.70 -10.49
CA VAL A 153 -0.08 10.20 -10.94
C VAL A 153 -0.22 11.69 -10.64
N VAL A 154 0.19 12.16 -9.47
CA VAL A 154 0.18 13.59 -9.13
C VAL A 154 1.15 14.38 -9.99
N ALA A 155 2.33 13.84 -10.32
CA ALA A 155 3.26 14.47 -11.25
C ALA A 155 2.69 14.54 -12.69
N PHE A 156 2.00 13.51 -13.13
CA PHE A 156 1.27 13.52 -14.41
C PHE A 156 0.18 14.59 -14.39
N MET A 157 -0.64 14.64 -13.34
CA MET A 157 -1.71 15.63 -13.16
C MET A 157 -1.16 17.07 -13.13
N ALA A 158 -0.02 17.32 -12.47
CA ALA A 158 0.61 18.64 -12.41
C ALA A 158 0.98 19.20 -13.79
N ARG A 159 1.40 18.33 -14.72
CA ARG A 159 1.71 18.71 -16.09
C ARG A 159 0.47 18.97 -16.95
N HIS A 160 -0.60 18.22 -16.74
CA HIS A 160 -1.82 18.32 -17.55
C HIS A 160 -2.84 19.34 -16.99
N LEU A 161 -2.71 19.72 -15.73
CA LEU A 161 -3.56 20.69 -15.05
C LEU A 161 -2.70 21.78 -14.37
N PRO A 162 -1.85 22.53 -15.13
CA PRO A 162 -0.91 23.51 -14.56
C PRO A 162 -1.60 24.66 -13.82
N MET A 163 -2.87 24.93 -14.14
CA MET A 163 -3.67 25.98 -13.49
C MET A 163 -3.86 25.76 -11.98
N PHE A 164 -3.67 24.56 -11.47
CA PHE A 164 -3.80 24.28 -10.01
C PHE A 164 -2.52 24.54 -9.23
N GLY A 165 -1.37 24.75 -9.88
CA GLY A 165 -0.12 25.11 -9.20
C GLY A 165 0.41 24.03 -8.25
N ILE A 166 0.32 22.74 -8.62
CA ILE A 166 0.72 21.59 -7.79
C ILE A 166 2.24 21.63 -7.46
N GLY A 167 3.04 22.32 -8.28
CA GLY A 167 4.49 22.38 -8.12
C GLY A 167 5.23 21.20 -8.76
N ASP A 168 6.57 21.29 -8.75
CA ASP A 168 7.42 20.21 -9.30
C ASP A 168 7.70 19.17 -8.23
N LEU A 169 7.14 17.98 -8.42
CA LEU A 169 7.31 16.85 -7.51
C LEU A 169 8.66 16.14 -7.65
N ARG A 170 9.46 16.46 -8.70
CA ARG A 170 10.78 15.82 -8.91
C ARG A 170 11.80 16.19 -7.85
N SER A 171 11.62 17.32 -7.16
CA SER A 171 12.46 17.78 -6.05
C SER A 171 11.99 17.27 -4.68
N ARG A 172 10.92 16.48 -4.63
CA ARG A 172 10.36 15.96 -3.39
C ARG A 172 11.24 14.85 -2.80
N ASP A 173 11.30 14.79 -1.48
CA ASP A 173 11.83 13.64 -0.75
C ASP A 173 10.82 12.49 -0.80
N PHE A 174 11.02 11.55 -1.73
CA PHE A 174 10.15 10.38 -1.88
C PHE A 174 10.30 9.33 -0.77
N SER A 175 11.29 9.47 0.13
CA SER A 175 11.40 8.59 1.30
C SER A 175 10.30 8.83 2.34
N ARG A 176 9.57 9.94 2.20
CA ARG A 176 8.45 10.31 3.06
C ARG A 176 7.12 10.04 2.38
N LYS A 177 6.15 9.61 3.20
CA LYS A 177 4.78 9.49 2.75
C LYS A 177 4.27 10.82 2.16
N HIS A 178 3.42 10.73 1.16
CA HIS A 178 2.73 11.89 0.60
C HIS A 178 1.92 12.60 1.69
N GLN A 179 2.11 13.91 1.81
CA GLN A 179 1.33 14.74 2.72
C GLN A 179 0.22 15.45 1.95
N LYS A 180 -0.90 15.69 2.61
CA LYS A 180 -2.04 16.40 2.01
C LYS A 180 -1.60 17.74 1.40
N ASN A 181 -2.03 17.95 0.15
CA ASN A 181 -1.71 19.14 -0.62
C ASN A 181 -3.00 19.77 -1.18
N ALA A 182 -3.26 21.01 -0.81
CA ALA A 182 -4.46 21.75 -1.22
C ALA A 182 -4.59 21.87 -2.75
N ALA A 183 -3.48 22.06 -3.48
CA ALA A 183 -3.50 22.13 -4.94
C ALA A 183 -3.88 20.79 -5.58
N VAL A 184 -3.36 19.67 -5.03
CA VAL A 184 -3.72 18.31 -5.44
C VAL A 184 -5.18 18.02 -5.15
N PHE A 185 -5.67 18.40 -3.97
CA PHE A 185 -7.08 18.27 -3.62
C PHE A 185 -8.01 19.01 -4.60
N ARG A 186 -7.71 20.30 -4.91
CA ARG A 186 -8.48 21.08 -5.88
C ARG A 186 -8.44 20.45 -7.28
N ALA A 187 -7.29 19.96 -7.71
CA ALA A 187 -7.13 19.32 -9.00
C ALA A 187 -7.96 18.03 -9.10
N TRP A 188 -7.92 17.16 -8.09
CA TRP A 188 -8.80 16.00 -8.02
C TRP A 188 -10.28 16.39 -8.01
N GLY A 189 -10.65 17.42 -7.25
CA GLY A 189 -12.00 17.96 -7.25
C GLY A 189 -12.48 18.41 -8.62
N HIS A 190 -11.60 19.07 -9.38
CA HIS A 190 -11.88 19.43 -10.77
C HIS A 190 -12.06 18.20 -11.65
N VAL A 191 -11.16 17.22 -11.57
CA VAL A 191 -11.23 15.96 -12.34
C VAL A 191 -12.55 15.23 -12.08
N TYR A 192 -12.96 15.07 -10.83
CA TYR A 192 -14.19 14.36 -10.46
C TYR A 192 -15.47 15.09 -10.91
N ARG A 193 -15.48 16.43 -10.88
CA ARG A 193 -16.62 17.22 -11.37
C ARG A 193 -16.68 17.28 -12.90
N ASN A 194 -15.53 17.22 -13.56
CA ASN A 194 -15.41 17.36 -15.00
C ASN A 194 -14.90 16.06 -15.66
N ARG A 195 -15.40 14.94 -15.20
CA ARG A 195 -14.93 13.59 -15.60
C ARG A 195 -14.92 13.35 -17.12
N LEU A 196 -15.77 14.03 -17.88
CA LEU A 196 -15.82 13.92 -19.33
C LEU A 196 -14.73 14.77 -20.03
N SER A 197 -14.17 15.77 -19.34
CA SER A 197 -13.08 16.62 -19.87
C SER A 197 -11.69 16.11 -19.47
N ALA A 198 -11.59 15.21 -18.49
CA ALA A 198 -10.33 14.61 -18.03
C ALA A 198 -10.55 13.10 -17.71
N PRO A 199 -11.03 12.32 -18.70
CA PRO A 199 -11.45 10.93 -18.45
C PRO A 199 -10.30 10.04 -18.02
N GLU A 200 -9.07 10.25 -18.53
CA GLU A 200 -7.89 9.47 -18.18
C GLU A 200 -7.50 9.67 -16.71
N LEU A 201 -7.47 10.92 -16.25
CA LEU A 201 -7.18 11.24 -14.84
C LEU A 201 -8.28 10.70 -13.91
N TYR A 202 -9.55 10.83 -14.33
CA TYR A 202 -10.66 10.26 -13.56
C TYR A 202 -10.52 8.75 -13.40
N GLN A 203 -10.22 8.03 -14.50
CA GLN A 203 -10.01 6.58 -14.46
C GLN A 203 -8.79 6.19 -13.61
N LEU A 204 -7.70 6.95 -13.67
CA LEU A 204 -6.55 6.73 -12.78
C LEU A 204 -6.92 6.94 -11.31
N GLY A 205 -7.67 7.98 -10.99
CA GLY A 205 -8.15 8.25 -9.64
C GLY A 205 -9.00 7.08 -9.10
N GLU A 206 -9.96 6.60 -9.89
CA GLU A 206 -10.77 5.44 -9.51
C GLU A 206 -9.91 4.18 -9.35
N LYS A 207 -8.92 3.99 -10.23
CA LYS A 207 -8.02 2.82 -10.14
C LYS A 207 -7.13 2.87 -8.89
N LEU A 208 -6.66 4.05 -8.48
CA LEU A 208 -5.93 4.21 -7.22
C LEU A 208 -6.82 3.85 -6.01
N ILE A 209 -8.07 4.28 -6.00
CA ILE A 209 -9.04 3.89 -4.97
C ILE A 209 -9.25 2.38 -4.93
N ASP A 210 -9.40 1.73 -6.10
CA ASP A 210 -9.53 0.26 -6.19
C ASP A 210 -8.32 -0.45 -5.57
N LEU A 211 -7.10 0.04 -5.87
CA LEU A 211 -5.85 -0.55 -5.35
C LEU A 211 -5.75 -0.42 -3.83
N GLU A 212 -6.10 0.74 -3.27
CA GLU A 212 -6.07 0.95 -1.82
C GLU A 212 -7.15 0.13 -1.12
N ASP A 213 -8.37 0.08 -1.66
CA ASP A 213 -9.48 -0.72 -1.11
C ASP A 213 -9.13 -2.22 -1.11
N ALA A 214 -8.58 -2.73 -2.21
CA ALA A 214 -8.12 -4.12 -2.29
C ALA A 214 -6.98 -4.41 -1.30
N PHE A 215 -6.05 -3.46 -1.11
CA PHE A 215 -4.98 -3.61 -0.13
C PHE A 215 -5.49 -3.65 1.32
N ARG A 216 -6.49 -2.83 1.64
CA ARG A 216 -7.20 -2.88 2.94
C ARG A 216 -7.87 -4.24 3.14
N LYS A 217 -8.61 -4.72 2.14
CA LYS A 217 -9.27 -6.04 2.17
C LYS A 217 -8.27 -7.17 2.38
N TRP A 218 -7.11 -7.12 1.70
CA TRP A 218 -6.05 -8.10 1.92
C TRP A 218 -5.54 -8.10 3.37
N ARG A 219 -5.30 -6.92 3.97
CA ARG A 219 -4.88 -6.81 5.38
C ARG A 219 -5.92 -7.38 6.34
N PHE A 220 -7.21 -7.11 6.09
CA PHE A 220 -8.29 -7.66 6.92
C PHE A 220 -8.47 -9.17 6.74
N ALA A 221 -8.36 -9.70 5.53
CA ALA A 221 -8.39 -11.12 5.27
C ALA A 221 -7.23 -11.84 5.98
N HIS A 222 -6.01 -11.27 5.91
CA HIS A 222 -4.85 -11.75 6.67
C HIS A 222 -5.13 -11.77 8.19
N LEU A 223 -5.62 -10.66 8.73
CA LEU A 223 -5.97 -10.56 10.16
C LEU A 223 -7.00 -11.63 10.57
N ALA A 224 -8.04 -11.83 9.76
CA ALA A 224 -9.07 -12.82 10.01
C ALA A 224 -8.51 -14.26 9.99
N THR A 225 -7.67 -14.58 9.00
CA THR A 225 -7.01 -15.89 8.87
C THR A 225 -6.08 -16.16 10.06
N VAL A 226 -5.22 -15.20 10.42
CA VAL A 226 -4.33 -15.34 11.57
C VAL A 226 -5.12 -15.51 12.87
N SER A 227 -6.19 -14.73 13.05
CA SER A 227 -7.10 -14.88 14.22
C SER A 227 -7.73 -16.26 14.28
N ARG A 228 -8.10 -16.85 13.14
CA ARG A 228 -8.68 -18.19 13.06
C ARG A 228 -7.68 -19.28 13.41
N VAL A 229 -6.43 -19.17 12.93
CA VAL A 229 -5.39 -20.21 13.06
C VAL A 229 -4.68 -20.16 14.42
N ILE A 230 -4.32 -18.98 14.93
CA ILE A 230 -3.55 -18.88 16.18
C ILE A 230 -4.28 -18.16 17.33
N GLY A 231 -5.49 -17.68 17.11
CA GLY A 231 -6.23 -16.91 18.12
C GLY A 231 -5.44 -15.69 18.57
N SER A 232 -5.43 -15.42 19.88
CA SER A 232 -4.72 -14.30 20.49
C SER A 232 -3.24 -14.58 20.84
N ASN A 233 -2.70 -15.71 20.38
CA ASN A 233 -1.32 -16.10 20.68
C ASN A 233 -0.30 -15.19 19.95
N VAL A 234 0.95 -15.28 20.40
CA VAL A 234 2.09 -14.56 19.77
C VAL A 234 2.37 -15.19 18.40
N GLY A 235 2.63 -14.34 17.40
CA GLY A 235 2.97 -14.79 16.05
C GLY A 235 4.37 -15.43 15.97
N THR A 236 4.67 -16.11 14.87
CA THR A 236 5.97 -16.79 14.62
C THR A 236 7.14 -15.82 14.62
N GLY A 237 6.94 -14.54 14.29
CA GLY A 237 7.97 -13.49 14.32
C GLY A 237 8.22 -12.86 15.70
N GLY A 238 7.70 -13.41 16.78
CA GLY A 238 7.90 -12.89 18.15
C GLY A 238 7.15 -11.57 18.44
N SER A 239 6.38 -11.05 17.49
CA SER A 239 5.51 -9.90 17.68
C SER A 239 4.22 -10.28 18.41
N SER A 240 3.48 -9.26 18.91
CA SER A 240 2.14 -9.45 19.47
C SER A 240 1.11 -10.02 18.49
N GLY A 241 1.56 -10.54 17.33
CA GLY A 241 0.76 -11.26 16.35
C GLY A 241 -0.49 -10.47 15.94
N LEU A 242 -1.63 -10.92 16.46
CA LEU A 242 -2.93 -10.36 16.13
C LEU A 242 -3.08 -8.86 16.44
N ARG A 243 -2.48 -8.37 17.54
CA ARG A 243 -2.58 -6.93 17.90
C ARG A 243 -1.89 -6.05 16.88
N TYR A 244 -0.69 -6.45 16.44
CA TYR A 244 0.03 -5.75 15.38
C TYR A 244 -0.79 -5.71 14.09
N LEU A 245 -1.30 -6.85 13.62
CA LEU A 245 -2.09 -6.92 12.40
C LEU A 245 -3.37 -6.08 12.48
N LYS A 246 -4.06 -6.10 13.64
CA LYS A 246 -5.26 -5.29 13.87
C LYS A 246 -4.93 -3.79 13.80
N ARG A 247 -3.83 -3.35 14.41
CA ARG A 247 -3.37 -1.96 14.33
C ARG A 247 -3.09 -1.55 12.89
N VAL A 248 -2.31 -2.34 12.16
CA VAL A 248 -1.92 -2.06 10.76
C VAL A 248 -3.16 -2.04 9.84
N ALA A 249 -4.12 -2.94 10.06
CA ALA A 249 -5.37 -2.96 9.31
C ALA A 249 -6.22 -1.71 9.59
N ASN A 250 -6.39 -1.31 10.84
CA ASN A 250 -7.15 -0.12 11.22
C ASN A 250 -6.46 1.18 10.75
N GLN A 251 -5.14 1.27 10.90
CA GLN A 251 -4.36 2.43 10.46
C GLN A 251 -4.55 2.74 8.97
N SER A 252 -4.83 1.72 8.14
CA SER A 252 -5.08 1.94 6.71
C SER A 252 -6.34 2.75 6.41
N PHE A 253 -7.27 2.93 7.38
CA PHE A 253 -8.41 3.83 7.25
C PHE A 253 -8.12 5.21 7.84
N GLU A 254 -7.35 5.28 8.94
CA GLU A 254 -7.00 6.54 9.61
C GLU A 254 -5.98 7.35 8.81
N ASP A 255 -5.10 6.64 8.10
CA ASP A 255 -3.99 7.21 7.35
C ASP A 255 -3.93 6.64 5.92
N PRO A 256 -4.84 7.07 5.01
CA PRO A 256 -4.94 6.52 3.66
C PRO A 256 -3.70 6.79 2.81
N MET A 257 -3.48 5.94 1.79
CA MET A 257 -2.37 6.09 0.83
C MET A 257 -2.57 7.32 -0.07
N TYR A 258 -3.82 7.61 -0.42
CA TYR A 258 -4.23 8.63 -1.39
C TYR A 258 -5.21 9.61 -0.75
N PRO A 259 -4.75 10.41 0.24
CA PRO A 259 -5.64 11.14 1.14
C PRO A 259 -6.55 12.13 0.42
N GLU A 260 -6.05 12.84 -0.61
CA GLU A 260 -6.86 13.82 -1.35
C GLU A 260 -8.01 13.17 -2.12
N LEU A 261 -7.83 11.94 -2.63
CA LEU A 261 -8.90 11.22 -3.32
C LEU A 261 -10.04 10.84 -2.37
N TRP A 262 -9.70 10.43 -1.14
CA TRP A 262 -10.71 10.14 -0.11
C TRP A 262 -11.40 11.41 0.39
N ASP A 263 -10.65 12.50 0.54
CA ASP A 263 -11.20 13.80 0.93
C ASP A 263 -12.18 14.34 -0.13
N VAL A 264 -11.81 14.26 -1.42
CA VAL A 264 -12.68 14.65 -2.53
C VAL A 264 -13.99 13.85 -2.54
N ARG A 265 -13.94 12.54 -2.29
CA ARG A 265 -15.15 11.71 -2.20
C ARG A 265 -16.06 12.16 -1.06
N SER A 266 -15.47 12.46 0.10
CA SER A 266 -16.20 12.95 1.28
C SER A 266 -16.84 14.31 1.02
N GLU A 267 -16.08 15.23 0.40
CA GLU A 267 -16.56 16.57 0.06
C GLU A 267 -17.68 16.53 -0.98
N MET A 268 -17.52 15.72 -2.03
CA MET A 268 -18.56 15.57 -3.07
C MET A 268 -19.87 14.99 -2.53
N PHE A 269 -19.80 14.13 -1.52
CA PHE A 269 -20.98 13.60 -0.85
C PHE A 269 -21.68 14.67 -0.01
N SER A 270 -20.89 15.45 0.76
CA SER A 270 -21.42 16.45 1.70
C SER A 270 -21.87 17.74 1.02
N ARG A 271 -21.11 18.19 0.00
CA ARG A 271 -21.31 19.45 -0.74
C ARG A 271 -21.04 19.29 -2.23
N PRO A 272 -21.98 18.77 -2.99
CA PRO A 272 -21.71 18.39 -4.39
C PRO A 272 -21.37 19.57 -5.33
N ARG A 273 -21.51 20.83 -4.90
CA ARG A 273 -21.30 22.02 -5.74
C ARG A 273 -20.12 22.91 -5.34
N GLU A 274 -19.63 22.81 -4.10
CA GLU A 274 -18.53 23.67 -3.59
C GLU A 274 -17.48 22.85 -2.88
N PHE A 275 -16.17 23.21 -3.05
CA PHE A 275 -15.07 22.60 -2.30
C PHE A 275 -14.61 23.51 -1.18
N ASP A 276 -14.69 23.05 0.05
CA ASP A 276 -14.22 23.74 1.23
C ASP A 276 -12.89 23.13 1.71
N LEU A 277 -11.78 23.85 1.47
CA LEU A 277 -10.44 23.43 1.84
C LEU A 277 -10.27 23.33 3.36
N ALA A 278 -10.87 24.26 4.11
CA ALA A 278 -10.75 24.30 5.57
C ALA A 278 -11.48 23.11 6.21
N ALA A 279 -12.67 22.77 5.72
CA ALA A 279 -13.44 21.63 6.20
C ALA A 279 -12.74 20.27 5.90
N ALA A 280 -11.96 20.21 4.82
CA ALA A 280 -11.16 19.03 4.45
C ALA A 280 -9.79 18.96 5.18
N GLY A 281 -9.45 19.92 6.03
CA GLY A 281 -8.23 19.95 6.83
C GLY A 281 -6.98 20.35 6.04
N TYR A 282 -7.13 21.14 4.97
CA TYR A 282 -6.01 21.69 4.21
C TYR A 282 -5.61 23.09 4.70
N PRO A 283 -4.31 23.42 4.76
CA PRO A 283 -3.87 24.77 5.08
C PRO A 283 -4.34 25.75 4.00
N ILE A 284 -4.97 26.84 4.42
CA ILE A 284 -5.36 27.93 3.52
C ILE A 284 -4.10 28.71 3.18
N PRO A 285 -3.77 28.94 1.88
CA PRO A 285 -2.66 29.82 1.51
C PRO A 285 -2.95 31.26 2.00
N ASP A 286 -1.96 31.91 2.61
CA ASP A 286 -2.05 33.26 3.20
C ASP A 286 -2.42 34.41 2.20
N HIS A 287 -2.74 34.09 0.94
CA HIS A 287 -2.98 35.06 -0.12
C HIS A 287 -4.45 35.26 -0.52
N GLU A 288 -5.42 34.64 0.14
CA GLU A 288 -6.86 34.87 -0.15
C GLU A 288 -7.55 35.80 0.86
N SER A 289 -6.80 36.52 1.71
CA SER A 289 -7.31 37.62 2.53
C SER A 289 -6.94 38.96 1.90
N SER A 290 -7.61 39.34 0.81
CA SER A 290 -7.61 40.72 0.28
C SER A 290 -8.98 41.02 -0.32
#